data_8a24a7452cddf2412fd02328b44057f4
#
_entry.id   8a24a7452cddf2412fd02328b44057f4
#
_cell.length_a   1.000
_cell.length_b   1.000
_cell.length_c   1.000
_cell.angle_alpha   90.00
_cell.angle_beta   90.00
_cell.angle_gamma   90.00
#
_symmetry.space_group_name_H-M   'P 1'
#
loop_
_entity.id
_entity.type
_entity.pdbx_description
1 polymer ?
#
loop_
_entity_poly.entity_id
_entity_poly.type
_entity_poly.pdbx_seq_one_letter_code
_entity_poly.pdbx_strand_id
1 'polypeptide(L)'
;QIDIYRSYVEKELAGREHPVMDYALDWLDHNNPNDERIGLSWGDARLGNIIWDNYTPAAVVDWEACSLCPTEADLGWWLMFDRMSFDDVDVERLSGYPTREEQAEYYAQVSGKEVRDPHYWEVFAIMRFCAIFIRLGDRLTNSGLLPPEMNPAVGNMVTRSLANILEIDNPTPSLIG
;
A
#
# COMPACT_ATOMS: atom_id res chain seq x y z
N GLN A 1 -7.55 -12.93 -2.62
CA GLN A 1 -7.55 -11.67 -1.84
C GLN A 1 -8.14 -10.50 -2.65
N ILE A 2 -7.85 -10.39 -3.95
CA ILE A 2 -8.35 -9.27 -4.77
C ILE A 2 -9.87 -9.20 -4.76
N ASP A 3 -10.58 -10.32 -4.87
CA ASP A 3 -12.05 -10.36 -4.80
C ASP A 3 -12.59 -9.80 -3.46
N ILE A 4 -11.87 -10.03 -2.37
CA ILE A 4 -12.24 -9.48 -1.05
C ILE A 4 -12.12 -7.95 -1.08
N TYR A 5 -11.02 -7.43 -1.63
CA TYR A 5 -10.85 -5.99 -1.76
C TYR A 5 -11.82 -5.37 -2.75
N ARG A 6 -12.13 -6.03 -3.87
CA ARG A 6 -13.14 -5.58 -4.82
C ARG A 6 -14.51 -5.43 -4.14
N SER A 7 -14.94 -6.45 -3.42
CA SER A 7 -16.22 -6.42 -2.67
C SER A 7 -16.22 -5.37 -1.55
N TYR A 8 -15.07 -5.20 -0.88
CA TYR A 8 -14.91 -4.18 0.17
C TYR A 8 -15.00 -2.77 -0.42
N VAL A 9 -14.26 -2.49 -1.47
CA VAL A 9 -14.23 -1.18 -2.15
C VAL A 9 -15.60 -0.81 -2.70
N GLU A 10 -16.29 -1.73 -3.39
CA GLU A 10 -17.64 -1.51 -3.88
C GLU A 10 -18.61 -1.11 -2.77
N LYS A 11 -18.56 -1.83 -1.65
CA LYS A 11 -19.38 -1.52 -0.47
C LYS A 11 -19.06 -0.16 0.14
N GLU A 12 -17.78 0.16 0.35
CA GLU A 12 -17.37 1.40 1.01
C GLU A 12 -17.56 2.62 0.09
N LEU A 13 -17.41 2.46 -1.23
CA LEU A 13 -17.68 3.54 -2.19
C LEU A 13 -19.18 3.90 -2.23
N ALA A 14 -20.07 2.96 -1.98
CA ALA A 14 -21.52 3.20 -1.95
C ALA A 14 -22.05 3.93 -3.21
N GLY A 15 -21.55 3.53 -4.38
CA GLY A 15 -21.93 4.09 -5.69
C GLY A 15 -21.10 5.29 -6.15
N ARG A 16 -20.08 5.72 -5.40
CA ARG A 16 -19.08 6.70 -5.87
C ARG A 16 -18.13 6.02 -6.85
N GLU A 17 -17.70 6.77 -7.87
CA GLU A 17 -16.70 6.32 -8.83
C GLU A 17 -15.28 6.47 -8.26
N HIS A 18 -14.42 5.50 -8.54
CA HIS A 18 -13.00 5.55 -8.22
C HIS A 18 -12.16 4.94 -9.35
N PRO A 19 -12.02 5.63 -10.50
CA PRO A 19 -11.43 5.07 -11.72
C PRO A 19 -10.04 4.47 -11.54
N VAL A 20 -9.19 5.10 -10.70
CA VAL A 20 -7.84 4.59 -10.42
C VAL A 20 -7.89 3.26 -9.66
N MET A 21 -8.83 3.13 -8.71
CA MET A 21 -9.03 1.88 -7.96
C MET A 21 -9.55 0.75 -8.86
N ASP A 22 -10.53 1.06 -9.72
CA ASP A 22 -11.12 0.08 -10.65
C ASP A 22 -10.03 -0.45 -11.59
N TYR A 23 -9.23 0.45 -12.17
CA TYR A 23 -8.10 0.08 -13.01
C TYR A 23 -7.07 -0.78 -12.25
N ALA A 24 -6.72 -0.40 -11.02
CA ALA A 24 -5.75 -1.13 -10.22
C ALA A 24 -6.22 -2.55 -9.88
N LEU A 25 -7.49 -2.73 -9.52
CA LEU A 25 -8.06 -4.04 -9.25
C LEU A 25 -8.05 -4.93 -10.50
N ASP A 26 -8.38 -4.38 -11.67
CA ASP A 26 -8.33 -5.12 -12.94
C ASP A 26 -6.89 -5.44 -13.35
N TRP A 27 -5.96 -4.50 -13.15
CA TRP A 27 -4.53 -4.72 -13.42
C TRP A 27 -3.97 -5.85 -12.53
N LEU A 28 -4.31 -5.86 -11.24
CA LEU A 28 -3.88 -6.89 -10.29
C LEU A 28 -4.44 -8.28 -10.64
N ASP A 29 -5.67 -8.35 -11.11
CA ASP A 29 -6.25 -9.62 -11.57
C ASP A 29 -5.52 -10.17 -12.81
N HIS A 30 -5.20 -9.31 -13.76
CA HIS A 30 -4.52 -9.70 -15.01
C HIS A 30 -3.05 -10.07 -14.81
N ASN A 31 -2.38 -9.41 -13.86
CA ASN A 31 -0.94 -9.58 -13.60
C ASN A 31 -0.64 -10.45 -12.38
N ASN A 32 -1.62 -11.17 -11.85
CA ASN A 32 -1.44 -12.03 -10.70
C ASN A 32 -0.31 -13.05 -10.95
N PRO A 33 0.77 -13.06 -10.14
CA PRO A 33 1.90 -13.97 -10.33
C PRO A 33 1.54 -15.44 -10.08
N ASN A 34 0.29 -15.74 -9.66
CA ASN A 34 -0.18 -17.08 -9.30
C ASN A 34 0.78 -17.80 -8.35
N ASP A 35 1.31 -17.06 -7.38
CA ASP A 35 2.25 -17.58 -6.42
C ASP A 35 1.52 -18.41 -5.34
N GLU A 36 1.80 -19.71 -5.31
CA GLU A 36 1.24 -20.63 -4.32
C GLU A 36 2.05 -20.69 -3.01
N ARG A 37 3.13 -19.91 -2.91
CA ARG A 37 3.98 -19.87 -1.71
C ARG A 37 3.28 -19.12 -0.59
N ILE A 38 2.58 -19.82 0.26
CA ILE A 38 1.85 -19.25 1.38
C ILE A 38 2.72 -19.22 2.63
N GLY A 39 2.77 -18.08 3.27
CA GLY A 39 3.39 -17.86 4.57
C GLY A 39 2.53 -16.99 5.45
N LEU A 40 3.00 -16.71 6.64
CA LEU A 40 2.37 -15.72 7.51
C LEU A 40 2.89 -14.33 7.11
N SER A 41 2.01 -13.49 6.58
CA SER A 41 2.26 -12.07 6.36
C SER A 41 1.85 -11.30 7.61
N TRP A 42 2.68 -10.34 8.01
CA TRP A 42 2.40 -9.43 9.12
C TRP A 42 1.25 -8.47 8.79
N GLY A 43 1.21 -8.01 7.53
CA GLY A 43 0.11 -7.22 6.97
C GLY A 43 0.23 -5.71 7.18
N ASP A 44 1.01 -5.24 8.16
CA ASP A 44 1.33 -3.80 8.35
C ASP A 44 2.83 -3.62 8.66
N ALA A 45 3.67 -4.13 7.75
CA ALA A 45 5.12 -4.11 7.84
C ALA A 45 5.67 -2.69 7.62
N ARG A 46 5.86 -1.94 8.70
CA ARG A 46 6.40 -0.56 8.67
C ARG A 46 7.19 -0.22 9.94
N LEU A 47 8.09 0.76 9.83
CA LEU A 47 8.96 1.20 10.94
C LEU A 47 8.19 1.57 12.22
N GLY A 48 6.99 2.16 12.08
CA GLY A 48 6.16 2.56 13.21
C GLY A 48 5.64 1.41 14.05
N ASN A 49 5.63 0.18 13.51
CA ASN A 49 5.15 -1.04 14.18
C ASN A 49 6.32 -1.92 14.68
N ILE A 50 7.51 -1.36 14.77
CA ILE A 50 8.69 -2.01 15.33
C ILE A 50 9.08 -1.29 16.63
N ILE A 51 9.21 -2.04 17.71
CA ILE A 51 9.77 -1.55 18.97
C ILE A 51 11.29 -1.66 18.87
N TRP A 52 11.98 -0.55 19.11
CA TRP A 52 13.42 -0.45 18.99
C TRP A 52 14.09 -0.33 20.36
N ASP A 53 15.20 -1.03 20.56
CA ASP A 53 16.11 -0.87 21.67
C ASP A 53 17.50 -0.51 21.14
N ASN A 54 17.95 0.74 21.33
CA ASN A 54 19.24 1.23 20.83
C ASN A 54 19.51 0.88 19.36
N TYR A 55 18.55 1.19 18.46
CA TYR A 55 18.57 0.89 17.02
C TYR A 55 18.52 -0.60 16.65
N THR A 56 18.25 -1.48 17.63
CA THR A 56 18.03 -2.91 17.38
C THR A 56 16.53 -3.22 17.46
N PRO A 57 15.94 -3.91 16.48
CA PRO A 57 14.55 -4.34 16.58
C PRO A 57 14.38 -5.28 17.77
N ALA A 58 13.56 -4.89 18.75
CA ALA A 58 13.27 -5.69 19.93
C ALA A 58 11.98 -6.50 19.77
N ALA A 59 10.97 -5.94 19.10
CA ALA A 59 9.72 -6.62 18.81
C ALA A 59 9.01 -6.00 17.61
N VAL A 60 8.17 -6.78 16.94
CA VAL A 60 7.18 -6.31 15.97
C VAL A 60 5.79 -6.43 16.58
N VAL A 61 4.97 -5.40 16.39
CA VAL A 61 3.63 -5.27 16.98
C VAL A 61 2.59 -5.00 15.89
N ASP A 62 1.33 -4.88 16.28
CA ASP A 62 0.21 -4.58 15.38
C ASP A 62 -0.02 -5.66 14.32
N TRP A 63 -0.35 -6.85 14.82
CA TRP A 63 -0.61 -8.04 14.00
C TRP A 63 -2.07 -8.19 13.59
N GLU A 64 -2.90 -7.16 13.77
CA GLU A 64 -4.34 -7.26 13.48
C GLU A 64 -4.65 -7.51 11.99
N ALA A 65 -3.74 -7.11 11.10
CA ALA A 65 -3.86 -7.31 9.65
C ALA A 65 -3.16 -8.59 9.15
N CYS A 66 -2.67 -9.44 10.05
CA CYS A 66 -1.94 -10.64 9.66
C CYS A 66 -2.82 -11.61 8.88
N SER A 67 -2.23 -12.26 7.89
CA SER A 67 -2.95 -13.17 7.01
C SER A 67 -2.03 -14.25 6.43
N LEU A 68 -2.65 -15.32 5.92
CA LEU A 68 -1.94 -16.34 5.14
C LEU A 68 -1.93 -15.92 3.67
N CYS A 69 -0.79 -15.50 3.17
CA CYS A 69 -0.57 -15.09 1.78
C CYS A 69 0.92 -15.17 1.43
N PRO A 70 1.32 -14.92 0.18
CA PRO A 70 2.73 -14.72 -0.15
C PRO A 70 3.34 -13.62 0.71
N THR A 71 4.50 -13.90 1.32
CA THR A 71 5.15 -12.97 2.26
C THR A 71 5.73 -11.73 1.58
N GLU A 72 5.82 -11.74 0.27
CA GLU A 72 6.13 -10.60 -0.58
C GLU A 72 5.11 -9.47 -0.45
N ALA A 73 3.90 -9.75 0.05
CA ALA A 73 2.91 -8.72 0.38
C ALA A 73 3.41 -7.75 1.46
N ASP A 74 4.20 -8.24 2.44
CA ASP A 74 4.84 -7.38 3.45
C ASP A 74 5.97 -6.55 2.85
N LEU A 75 6.75 -7.11 1.93
CA LEU A 75 7.75 -6.36 1.18
C LEU A 75 7.09 -5.24 0.36
N GLY A 76 6.02 -5.55 -0.38
CA GLY A 76 5.27 -4.53 -1.13
C GLY A 76 4.75 -3.41 -0.24
N TRP A 77 4.24 -3.74 0.96
CA TRP A 77 3.79 -2.75 1.94
C TRP A 77 4.93 -1.86 2.44
N TRP A 78 6.09 -2.44 2.68
CA TRP A 78 7.29 -1.69 3.05
C TRP A 78 7.77 -0.76 1.94
N LEU A 79 7.85 -1.27 0.69
CA LEU A 79 8.27 -0.49 -0.48
C LEU A 79 7.29 0.63 -0.83
N MET A 80 5.98 0.43 -0.60
CA MET A 80 4.97 1.47 -0.73
C MET A 80 5.27 2.66 0.20
N PHE A 81 5.58 2.40 1.48
CA PHE A 81 5.94 3.48 2.41
C PHE A 81 7.24 4.19 2.03
N ASP A 82 8.21 3.46 1.49
CA ASP A 82 9.43 4.05 0.94
C ASP A 82 9.10 5.01 -0.23
N ARG A 83 8.31 4.55 -1.22
CA ARG A 83 7.84 5.36 -2.34
C ARG A 83 7.16 6.64 -1.87
N MET A 84 6.19 6.51 -1.00
CA MET A 84 5.40 7.64 -0.51
C MET A 84 6.22 8.63 0.33
N SER A 85 7.31 8.18 0.94
CA SER A 85 8.20 9.01 1.76
C SER A 85 9.24 9.77 0.95
N PHE A 86 9.59 9.29 -0.24
CA PHE A 86 10.66 9.84 -1.07
C PHE A 86 10.18 10.18 -2.48
N ASP A 87 9.81 9.20 -3.29
CA ASP A 87 9.57 9.37 -4.72
C ASP A 87 8.31 10.21 -5.00
N ASP A 88 7.20 9.94 -4.31
CA ASP A 88 5.93 10.65 -4.52
C ASP A 88 5.93 12.10 -4.03
N VAL A 89 6.91 12.46 -3.20
CA VAL A 89 7.06 13.81 -2.62
C VAL A 89 8.35 14.50 -3.08
N ASP A 90 9.10 13.89 -4.01
CA ASP A 90 10.35 14.40 -4.57
C ASP A 90 11.39 14.77 -3.49
N VAL A 91 11.53 13.91 -2.49
CA VAL A 91 12.50 14.04 -1.40
C VAL A 91 13.67 13.12 -1.64
N GLU A 92 14.89 13.67 -1.60
CA GLU A 92 16.11 12.89 -1.74
C GLU A 92 16.30 11.93 -0.57
N ARG A 93 16.66 10.68 -0.88
CA ARG A 93 17.01 9.70 0.16
C ARG A 93 18.26 10.09 0.91
N LEU A 94 18.29 9.80 2.20
CA LEU A 94 19.48 10.02 3.03
C LEU A 94 20.67 9.23 2.48
N SER A 95 21.86 9.81 2.59
CA SER A 95 23.09 9.12 2.17
C SER A 95 23.24 7.77 2.89
N GLY A 96 23.42 6.71 2.12
CA GLY A 96 23.51 5.34 2.62
C GLY A 96 22.17 4.65 2.88
N TYR A 97 21.04 5.32 2.63
CA TYR A 97 19.73 4.67 2.64
C TYR A 97 19.57 3.86 1.34
N PRO A 98 19.18 2.57 1.41
CA PRO A 98 19.12 1.72 0.24
C PRO A 98 18.00 2.13 -0.72
N THR A 99 18.20 1.89 -2.01
CA THR A 99 17.13 1.99 -3.01
C THR A 99 16.08 0.90 -2.79
N ARG A 100 14.93 1.01 -3.44
CA ARG A 100 13.89 -0.04 -3.33
C ARG A 100 14.34 -1.37 -3.90
N GLU A 101 15.13 -1.33 -4.98
CA GLU A 101 15.74 -2.52 -5.58
C GLU A 101 16.70 -3.20 -4.60
N GLU A 102 17.59 -2.43 -3.96
CA GLU A 102 18.51 -2.93 -2.95
C GLU A 102 17.78 -3.49 -1.72
N GLN A 103 16.66 -2.87 -1.32
CA GLN A 103 15.80 -3.40 -0.24
C GLN A 103 15.16 -4.73 -0.62
N ALA A 104 14.66 -4.89 -1.84
CA ALA A 104 14.10 -6.15 -2.34
C ALA A 104 15.17 -7.24 -2.45
N GLU A 105 16.37 -6.91 -2.94
CA GLU A 105 17.52 -7.83 -3.00
C GLU A 105 17.95 -8.29 -1.59
N TYR A 106 18.01 -7.36 -0.64
CA TYR A 106 18.33 -7.67 0.75
C TYR A 106 17.27 -8.58 1.38
N TYR A 107 15.99 -8.31 1.12
CA TYR A 107 14.91 -9.19 1.58
C TYR A 107 15.06 -10.61 1.02
N ALA A 108 15.37 -10.74 -0.29
CA ALA A 108 15.62 -12.04 -0.91
C ALA A 108 16.79 -12.77 -0.26
N GLN A 109 17.88 -12.05 -0.01
CA GLN A 109 19.08 -12.60 0.62
C GLN A 109 18.79 -13.13 2.05
N VAL A 110 18.12 -12.32 2.87
CA VAL A 110 17.87 -12.66 4.29
C VAL A 110 16.80 -13.74 4.43
N SER A 111 15.75 -13.70 3.61
CA SER A 111 14.67 -14.69 3.64
C SER A 111 15.07 -16.03 3.01
N GLY A 112 16.12 -16.03 2.19
CA GLY A 112 16.50 -17.19 1.37
C GLY A 112 15.49 -17.52 0.27
N LYS A 113 14.62 -16.58 -0.08
CA LYS A 113 13.55 -16.74 -1.08
C LYS A 113 13.78 -15.80 -2.25
N GLU A 114 13.50 -16.27 -3.46
CA GLU A 114 13.40 -15.43 -4.62
C GLU A 114 12.21 -14.46 -4.45
N VAL A 115 12.44 -13.17 -4.60
CA VAL A 115 11.36 -12.17 -4.68
C VAL A 115 10.83 -12.16 -6.11
N ARG A 116 9.57 -12.55 -6.27
CA ARG A 116 8.89 -12.53 -7.56
C ARG A 116 8.00 -11.32 -7.65
N ASP A 117 8.21 -10.57 -8.73
CA ASP A 117 7.41 -9.42 -9.10
C ASP A 117 7.18 -8.41 -7.95
N PRO A 118 8.25 -7.75 -7.44
CA PRO A 118 8.11 -6.77 -6.36
C PRO A 118 7.19 -5.61 -6.75
N HIS A 119 7.11 -5.29 -8.06
CA HIS A 119 6.21 -4.27 -8.58
C HIS A 119 4.73 -4.64 -8.36
N TYR A 120 4.34 -5.90 -8.63
CA TYR A 120 3.00 -6.38 -8.35
C TYR A 120 2.61 -6.18 -6.88
N TRP A 121 3.52 -6.55 -5.98
CA TRP A 121 3.25 -6.45 -4.54
C TRP A 121 3.21 -5.01 -4.04
N GLU A 122 3.97 -4.11 -4.65
CA GLU A 122 3.90 -2.68 -4.35
C GLU A 122 2.56 -2.09 -4.83
N VAL A 123 2.11 -2.41 -6.04
CA VAL A 123 0.77 -2.02 -6.54
C VAL A 123 -0.33 -2.57 -5.63
N PHE A 124 -0.24 -3.84 -5.25
CA PHE A 124 -1.19 -4.45 -4.32
C PHE A 124 -1.25 -3.73 -2.97
N ALA A 125 -0.10 -3.34 -2.43
CA ALA A 125 -0.01 -2.59 -1.19
C ALA A 125 -0.66 -1.19 -1.29
N ILE A 126 -0.36 -0.44 -2.35
CA ILE A 126 -0.95 0.89 -2.57
C ILE A 126 -2.47 0.78 -2.78
N MET A 127 -2.95 -0.20 -3.54
CA MET A 127 -4.37 -0.47 -3.71
C MET A 127 -5.06 -0.74 -2.35
N ARG A 128 -4.46 -1.59 -1.49
CA ARG A 128 -4.96 -1.83 -0.13
C ARG A 128 -5.04 -0.55 0.69
N PHE A 129 -4.02 0.29 0.61
CA PHE A 129 -3.99 1.56 1.35
C PHE A 129 -5.03 2.54 0.81
N CYS A 130 -5.28 2.60 -0.51
CA CYS A 130 -6.40 3.34 -1.08
C CYS A 130 -7.74 2.86 -0.52
N ALA A 131 -7.95 1.54 -0.43
CA ALA A 131 -9.17 0.97 0.15
C ALA A 131 -9.40 1.42 1.61
N ILE A 132 -8.31 1.50 2.41
CA ILE A 132 -8.36 2.03 3.78
C ILE A 132 -8.75 3.51 3.77
N PHE A 133 -8.23 4.31 2.84
CA PHE A 133 -8.52 5.74 2.73
C PHE A 133 -9.97 6.04 2.39
N ILE A 134 -10.67 5.17 1.64
CA ILE A 134 -12.11 5.33 1.38
C ILE A 134 -12.86 5.39 2.71
N ARG A 135 -12.65 4.40 3.58
CA ARG A 135 -13.31 4.33 4.88
C ARG A 135 -12.82 5.42 5.85
N LEU A 136 -11.52 5.73 5.84
CA LEU A 136 -10.95 6.77 6.69
C LEU A 136 -11.53 8.14 6.34
N GLY A 137 -11.63 8.48 5.05
CA GLY A 137 -12.21 9.72 4.56
C GLY A 137 -13.65 9.90 5.03
N ASP A 138 -14.46 8.85 4.89
CA ASP A 138 -15.85 8.87 5.36
C ASP A 138 -15.94 9.02 6.89
N ARG A 139 -15.06 8.38 7.65
CA ARG A 139 -15.03 8.56 9.11
C ARG A 139 -14.67 9.97 9.53
N LEU A 140 -13.68 10.58 8.86
CA LEU A 140 -13.25 11.96 9.15
C LEU A 140 -14.34 12.97 8.85
N THR A 141 -15.07 12.82 7.74
CA THR A 141 -16.18 13.71 7.39
C THR A 141 -17.41 13.46 8.25
N ASN A 142 -17.79 12.22 8.49
CA ASN A 142 -18.95 11.88 9.32
C ASN A 142 -18.77 12.27 10.80
N SER A 143 -17.53 12.32 11.29
CA SER A 143 -17.20 12.81 12.64
C SER A 143 -17.09 14.34 12.73
N GLY A 144 -17.21 15.05 11.62
CA GLY A 144 -17.07 16.52 11.56
C GLY A 144 -15.62 17.03 11.65
N LEU A 145 -14.62 16.14 11.58
CA LEU A 145 -13.19 16.51 11.56
C LEU A 145 -12.80 17.15 10.23
N LEU A 146 -13.45 16.74 9.14
CA LEU A 146 -13.30 17.37 7.82
C LEU A 146 -14.67 17.76 7.27
N PRO A 147 -14.76 18.88 6.55
CA PRO A 147 -15.99 19.23 5.85
C PRO A 147 -16.21 18.25 4.66
N PRO A 148 -17.47 17.98 4.27
CA PRO A 148 -17.79 17.00 3.22
C PRO A 148 -17.07 17.22 1.89
N GLU A 149 -16.84 18.46 1.50
CA GLU A 149 -16.12 18.84 0.28
C GLU A 149 -14.62 18.53 0.32
N MET A 150 -14.08 18.26 1.50
CA MET A 150 -12.68 17.83 1.71
C MET A 150 -12.56 16.33 2.01
N ASN A 151 -13.58 15.53 1.69
CA ASN A 151 -13.52 14.09 1.90
C ASN A 151 -12.41 13.44 1.06
N PRO A 152 -11.36 12.88 1.68
CA PRO A 152 -10.24 12.29 0.96
C PRO A 152 -10.49 10.83 0.52
N ALA A 153 -11.72 10.35 0.53
CA ALA A 153 -12.04 8.96 0.21
C ALA A 153 -11.57 8.52 -1.19
N VAL A 154 -11.64 9.44 -2.17
CA VAL A 154 -11.28 9.15 -3.57
C VAL A 154 -10.05 9.97 -4.00
N GLY A 155 -10.07 11.29 -3.76
CA GLY A 155 -8.98 12.19 -4.13
C GLY A 155 -7.99 12.39 -2.98
N ASN A 156 -6.87 11.66 -2.97
CA ASN A 156 -5.86 11.75 -1.92
C ASN A 156 -4.46 11.36 -2.43
N MET A 157 -3.45 11.52 -1.57
CA MET A 157 -2.06 11.23 -1.91
C MET A 157 -1.82 9.74 -2.29
N VAL A 158 -2.58 8.81 -1.68
CA VAL A 158 -2.43 7.38 -1.97
C VAL A 158 -3.02 7.04 -3.34
N THR A 159 -4.15 7.65 -3.71
CA THR A 159 -4.71 7.53 -5.07
C THR A 159 -3.74 8.05 -6.12
N ARG A 160 -3.05 9.18 -5.83
CA ARG A 160 -2.01 9.72 -6.70
C ARG A 160 -0.83 8.75 -6.84
N SER A 161 -0.35 8.18 -5.73
CA SER A 161 0.70 7.17 -5.72
C SER A 161 0.32 5.94 -6.55
N LEU A 162 -0.92 5.47 -6.43
CA LEU A 162 -1.45 4.34 -7.20
C LEU A 162 -1.49 4.64 -8.71
N ALA A 163 -1.92 5.83 -9.09
CA ALA A 163 -1.92 6.26 -10.48
C ALA A 163 -0.49 6.37 -11.04
N ASN A 164 0.43 6.93 -10.25
CA ASN A 164 1.83 7.09 -10.64
C ASN A 164 2.52 5.74 -10.90
N ILE A 165 2.36 4.77 -9.99
CA ILE A 165 3.01 3.46 -10.15
C ILE A 165 2.43 2.66 -11.31
N LEU A 166 1.18 2.90 -11.67
CA LEU A 166 0.48 2.27 -12.79
C LEU A 166 0.65 3.05 -14.11
N GLU A 167 1.32 4.21 -14.06
CA GLU A 167 1.54 5.09 -15.21
C GLU A 167 0.22 5.49 -15.93
N ILE A 168 -0.82 5.77 -15.13
CA ILE A 168 -2.13 6.18 -15.63
C ILE A 168 -2.49 7.59 -15.18
N ASP A 169 -3.39 8.24 -15.93
CA ASP A 169 -3.95 9.52 -15.55
C ASP A 169 -4.78 9.41 -14.27
N ASN A 170 -4.60 10.35 -13.36
CA ASN A 170 -5.47 10.49 -12.20
C ASN A 170 -6.50 11.61 -12.46
N PRO A 171 -7.75 11.25 -12.84
CA PRO A 171 -8.78 12.23 -13.13
C PRO A 171 -9.31 12.93 -11.86
N THR A 172 -9.00 12.40 -10.68
CA THR A 172 -9.47 12.94 -9.42
C THR A 172 -8.39 13.82 -8.80
N PRO A 173 -8.59 15.13 -8.67
CA PRO A 173 -7.61 15.99 -8.01
C PRO A 173 -7.43 15.59 -6.55
N SER A 174 -6.19 15.57 -6.08
CA SER A 174 -5.91 15.37 -4.66
C SER A 174 -6.39 16.59 -3.88
N LEU A 175 -7.28 16.39 -2.91
CA LEU A 175 -7.76 17.43 -2.00
C LEU A 175 -6.80 17.65 -0.83
N ILE A 176 -5.94 16.67 -0.59
CA ILE A 176 -4.92 16.66 0.47
C ILE A 176 -3.64 16.12 -0.15
N GLY A 177 -2.61 16.93 -0.22
CA GLY A 177 -1.38 16.46 -0.83
C GLY A 177 -0.22 17.26 -0.61
#